data_0c0f7b165aa7cf628de7b6c53e047cea
#
_entry.id   0c0f7b165aa7cf628de7b6c53e047cea
#
_cell.length_a   1.000
_cell.length_b   1.000
_cell.length_c   1.000
_cell.angle_alpha   90.00
_cell.angle_beta   90.00
_cell.angle_gamma   90.00
#
_symmetry.space_group_name_H-M   'P 1'
#
loop_
_entity.id
_entity.type
_entity.pdbx_description
1 polymer ?
#
loop_
_entity_poly.entity_id
_entity_poly.type
_entity_poly.pdbx_seq_one_letter_code
_entity_poly.pdbx_strand_id
1 'polypeptide(L)'
;MTPSGLRPLPEPAGALRRAAAELALDVTVVTEGEVTTVAAVSPPPVPSRRPLSVYPRRPGGRDLLVSGWSRGIELVNGETSDPGEVVRAAVAWGEGRSLGDLHALFPFLSSDERAQAHENGPDAVVALQWRRLREEAADAPGFPEFGLLVEAARADPVLGRLSVFSSHWVLGVSAATSPRAAVEVALVPGRDGRPYRVREYLHPDPETGEERLIGEAGTAGEAVALAVAHLPAGIGPAVAGPGEPPGR
;
A
#
# COMPACT_ATOMS: atom_id res chain seq x y z
N MET A 1 2.79 36.30 38.68
CA MET A 1 3.87 35.37 38.33
C MET A 1 3.51 34.71 37.01
N THR A 2 4.06 35.24 35.94
CA THR A 2 3.90 34.69 34.56
C THR A 2 4.80 33.47 34.43
N PRO A 3 4.33 32.30 33.97
CA PRO A 3 5.21 31.17 33.77
C PRO A 3 6.16 31.46 32.61
N SER A 4 7.44 31.54 33.01
CA SER A 4 8.60 31.76 32.18
C SER A 4 8.72 30.75 31.06
N GLY A 5 8.78 31.23 29.81
CA GLY A 5 9.76 30.80 28.82
C GLY A 5 9.90 29.29 28.55
N LEU A 6 8.86 28.59 28.13
CA LEU A 6 9.04 27.42 27.29
C LEU A 6 9.57 27.94 25.94
N ARG A 7 10.88 27.83 25.76
CA ARG A 7 11.54 28.02 24.48
C ARG A 7 10.84 27.09 23.49
N PRO A 8 10.29 27.60 22.36
CA PRO A 8 9.70 26.71 21.36
C PRO A 8 10.75 25.68 20.98
N LEU A 9 10.41 24.41 21.15
CA LEU A 9 11.27 23.32 20.72
C LEU A 9 11.44 23.44 19.20
N PRO A 10 12.63 23.19 18.66
CA PRO A 10 12.87 23.36 17.25
C PRO A 10 11.89 22.48 16.47
N GLU A 11 10.97 23.10 15.74
CA GLU A 11 10.11 22.39 14.80
C GLU A 11 11.00 21.59 13.84
N PRO A 12 10.63 20.36 13.47
CA PRO A 12 11.41 19.54 12.53
C PRO A 12 11.87 20.32 11.29
N ALA A 13 11.01 21.17 10.74
CA ALA A 13 11.29 22.00 9.58
C ALA A 13 12.51 22.92 9.76
N GLY A 14 12.65 23.54 10.93
CA GLY A 14 13.80 24.41 11.20
C GLY A 14 15.12 23.64 11.28
N ALA A 15 15.12 22.44 11.86
CA ALA A 15 16.28 21.57 11.92
C ALA A 15 16.66 21.04 10.52
N LEU A 16 15.67 20.64 9.72
CA LEU A 16 15.87 20.13 8.37
C LEU A 16 16.40 21.22 7.42
N ARG A 17 15.89 22.46 7.48
CA ARG A 17 16.41 23.58 6.68
C ARG A 17 17.86 23.94 7.04
N ARG A 18 18.22 23.92 8.33
CA ARG A 18 19.61 24.14 8.75
C ARG A 18 20.51 23.03 8.22
N ALA A 19 20.14 21.77 8.40
CA ALA A 19 20.91 20.64 7.91
C ALA A 19 21.09 20.69 6.37
N ALA A 20 20.06 21.07 5.64
CA ALA A 20 20.14 21.26 4.18
C ALA A 20 21.16 22.35 3.79
N ALA A 21 21.13 23.50 4.48
CA ALA A 21 22.07 24.58 4.25
C ALA A 21 23.52 24.18 4.59
N GLU A 22 23.74 23.49 5.71
CA GLU A 22 25.06 23.00 6.15
C GLU A 22 25.64 21.98 5.17
N LEU A 23 24.79 21.15 4.57
CA LEU A 23 25.17 20.14 3.59
C LEU A 23 25.21 20.67 2.15
N ALA A 24 24.83 21.93 1.92
CA ALA A 24 24.67 22.53 0.59
C ALA A 24 23.76 21.68 -0.34
N LEU A 25 22.69 21.11 0.22
CA LEU A 25 21.71 20.30 -0.51
C LEU A 25 20.45 21.14 -0.81
N ASP A 26 20.02 21.09 -2.05
CA ASP A 26 18.85 21.83 -2.51
C ASP A 26 17.57 21.01 -2.32
N VAL A 27 16.87 21.30 -1.22
CA VAL A 27 15.63 20.64 -0.85
C VAL A 27 14.55 21.64 -0.46
N THR A 28 13.30 21.31 -0.79
CA THR A 28 12.13 22.03 -0.31
C THR A 28 11.63 21.40 0.99
N VAL A 29 11.43 22.21 2.01
CA VAL A 29 10.87 21.77 3.30
C VAL A 29 9.57 22.54 3.56
N VAL A 30 8.45 21.82 3.59
CA VAL A 30 7.10 22.38 3.81
C VAL A 30 6.49 21.73 5.05
N THR A 31 5.79 22.53 5.85
CA THR A 31 5.06 22.04 7.03
C THR A 31 3.58 22.33 6.87
N GLU A 32 2.76 21.33 7.02
CA GLU A 32 1.30 21.39 7.03
C GLU A 32 0.76 20.67 8.28
N GLY A 33 0.27 21.45 9.25
CA GLY A 33 -0.12 20.90 10.54
C GLY A 33 1.07 20.30 11.29
N GLU A 34 0.97 19.03 11.64
CA GLU A 34 2.04 18.28 12.34
C GLU A 34 3.03 17.60 11.39
N VAL A 35 2.76 17.62 10.10
CA VAL A 35 3.56 16.95 9.07
C VAL A 35 4.56 17.92 8.46
N THR A 36 5.82 17.53 8.43
CA THR A 36 6.85 18.21 7.64
C THR A 36 7.23 17.33 6.46
N THR A 37 7.18 17.87 5.25
CA THR A 37 7.61 17.16 4.04
C THR A 37 8.95 17.70 3.55
N VAL A 38 9.80 16.80 3.05
CA VAL A 38 11.11 17.12 2.49
C VAL A 38 11.23 16.49 1.10
N ALA A 39 11.55 17.30 0.11
CA ALA A 39 11.74 16.85 -1.26
C ALA A 39 12.98 17.49 -1.87
N ALA A 40 13.66 16.75 -2.77
CA ALA A 40 14.63 17.36 -3.68
C ALA A 40 13.91 18.40 -4.59
N VAL A 41 14.58 19.49 -4.93
CA VAL A 41 14.01 20.55 -5.79
C VAL A 41 13.87 20.07 -7.24
N SER A 42 14.73 19.17 -7.69
CA SER A 42 14.61 18.57 -9.02
C SER A 42 13.40 17.64 -9.11
N PRO A 43 12.64 17.65 -10.22
CA PRO A 43 11.52 16.75 -10.39
C PRO A 43 11.99 15.30 -10.28
N PRO A 44 11.29 14.46 -9.50
CA PRO A 44 11.70 13.09 -9.28
C PRO A 44 11.59 12.27 -10.58
N PRO A 45 12.57 11.42 -10.90
CA PRO A 45 12.50 10.51 -12.04
C PRO A 45 11.41 9.44 -11.86
N VAL A 46 10.90 9.27 -10.65
CA VAL A 46 9.75 8.42 -10.31
C VAL A 46 8.58 9.31 -9.89
N PRO A 47 7.72 9.73 -10.83
CA PRO A 47 6.67 10.73 -10.58
C PRO A 47 5.66 10.34 -9.49
N SER A 48 5.54 9.03 -9.19
CA SER A 48 4.62 8.52 -8.16
C SER A 48 5.18 8.60 -6.74
N ARG A 49 6.48 8.87 -6.56
CA ARG A 49 7.08 9.07 -5.23
C ARG A 49 6.72 10.45 -4.70
N ARG A 50 6.09 10.47 -3.53
CA ARG A 50 5.80 11.71 -2.81
C ARG A 50 7.04 12.18 -2.04
N PRO A 51 7.13 13.47 -1.66
CA PRO A 51 8.10 13.92 -0.68
C PRO A 51 8.14 13.04 0.55
N LEU A 52 9.32 12.88 1.17
CA LEU A 52 9.39 12.19 2.45
C LEU A 52 8.58 12.96 3.50
N SER A 53 7.74 12.26 4.24
CA SER A 53 7.03 12.80 5.38
C SER A 53 7.86 12.61 6.65
N VAL A 54 7.96 13.67 7.46
CA VAL A 54 8.78 13.68 8.68
C VAL A 54 7.92 14.15 9.84
N TYR A 55 7.92 13.39 10.91
CA TYR A 55 7.16 13.66 12.12
C TYR A 55 8.08 13.62 13.34
N PRO A 56 7.89 14.47 14.36
CA PRO A 56 8.54 14.25 15.62
C PRO A 56 7.95 13.01 16.29
N ARG A 57 8.78 12.08 16.75
CA ARG A 57 8.30 10.90 17.49
C ARG A 57 7.53 11.26 18.75
N ARG A 58 7.93 12.36 19.41
CA ARG A 58 7.24 12.94 20.57
C ARG A 58 7.27 14.46 20.44
N PRO A 59 6.24 15.15 20.91
CA PRO A 59 6.28 16.60 20.97
C PRO A 59 7.57 17.07 21.67
N GLY A 60 8.40 17.82 20.93
CA GLY A 60 9.67 18.32 21.43
C GLY A 60 10.82 17.34 21.52
N GLY A 61 10.65 16.11 21.08
CA GLY A 61 11.73 15.13 20.94
C GLY A 61 12.69 15.46 19.80
N ARG A 62 13.88 14.84 19.83
CA ARG A 62 14.86 14.96 18.73
C ARG A 62 14.67 13.89 17.67
N ASP A 63 14.00 12.79 18.03
CA ASP A 63 13.81 11.64 17.15
C ASP A 63 12.73 11.96 16.11
N LEU A 64 13.07 11.75 14.86
CA LEU A 64 12.27 11.99 13.69
C LEU A 64 11.82 10.66 13.10
N LEU A 65 10.51 10.49 12.95
CA LEU A 65 9.93 9.41 12.16
C LEU A 65 9.88 9.87 10.71
N VAL A 66 10.37 9.04 9.82
CA VAL A 66 10.42 9.30 8.38
C VAL A 66 9.61 8.27 7.65
N SER A 67 8.80 8.68 6.68
CA SER A 67 8.09 7.77 5.79
C SER A 67 8.10 8.26 4.34
N GLY A 68 8.23 7.32 3.41
CA GLY A 68 8.21 7.59 1.97
C GLY A 68 7.11 6.78 1.28
N TRP A 69 6.26 7.49 0.54
CA TRP A 69 5.06 6.93 -0.07
C TRP A 69 5.11 7.00 -1.60
N SER A 70 4.57 5.97 -2.24
CA SER A 70 4.32 5.95 -3.67
C SER A 70 3.00 5.23 -3.96
N ARG A 71 2.14 5.84 -4.77
CA ARG A 71 0.84 5.26 -5.17
C ARG A 71 -0.03 4.76 -4.00
N GLY A 72 0.02 5.46 -2.86
CA GLY A 72 -0.74 5.08 -1.67
C GLY A 72 -0.14 3.92 -0.86
N ILE A 73 1.09 3.50 -1.17
CA ILE A 73 1.84 2.49 -0.43
C ILE A 73 3.03 3.16 0.26
N GLU A 74 3.24 2.86 1.53
CA GLU A 74 4.48 3.20 2.22
C GLU A 74 5.59 2.27 1.74
N LEU A 75 6.62 2.84 1.14
CA LEU A 75 7.74 2.09 0.59
C LEU A 75 8.94 2.06 1.53
N VAL A 76 9.14 3.12 2.30
CA VAL A 76 10.18 3.20 3.33
C VAL A 76 9.63 3.84 4.58
N ASN A 77 10.12 3.40 5.73
CA ASN A 77 9.93 4.06 7.02
C ASN A 77 11.20 3.94 7.85
N GLY A 78 11.31 4.79 8.87
CA GLY A 78 12.46 4.72 9.76
C GLY A 78 12.45 5.80 10.82
N GLU A 79 13.48 5.76 11.67
CA GLU A 79 13.65 6.69 12.77
C GLU A 79 15.12 7.10 12.89
N THR A 80 15.38 8.42 13.00
CA THR A 80 16.71 8.97 13.23
C THR A 80 16.61 10.26 14.06
N SER A 81 17.66 10.57 14.80
CA SER A 81 17.81 11.86 15.48
C SER A 81 18.67 12.86 14.69
N ASP A 82 19.18 12.47 13.51
CA ASP A 82 20.02 13.30 12.64
C ASP A 82 19.20 13.90 11.47
N PRO A 83 18.88 15.21 11.49
CA PRO A 83 18.22 15.87 10.37
C PRO A 83 19.03 15.83 9.07
N GLY A 84 20.36 15.73 9.14
CA GLY A 84 21.23 15.62 7.98
C GLY A 84 21.03 14.29 7.24
N GLU A 85 20.82 13.20 7.97
CA GLU A 85 20.46 11.91 7.36
C GLU A 85 19.12 12.00 6.61
N VAL A 86 18.11 12.65 7.22
CA VAL A 86 16.81 12.83 6.58
C VAL A 86 16.92 13.60 5.28
N VAL A 87 17.69 14.70 5.26
CA VAL A 87 17.89 15.53 4.07
C VAL A 87 18.61 14.75 2.96
N ARG A 88 19.69 14.03 3.29
CA ARG A 88 20.39 13.16 2.32
C ARG A 88 19.48 12.06 1.77
N ALA A 89 18.69 11.43 2.66
CA ALA A 89 17.72 10.42 2.26
C ALA A 89 16.64 10.99 1.32
N ALA A 90 16.15 12.23 1.58
CA ALA A 90 15.18 12.90 0.73
C ALA A 90 15.71 13.17 -0.69
N VAL A 91 17.00 13.52 -0.81
CA VAL A 91 17.65 13.69 -2.12
C VAL A 91 17.73 12.35 -2.84
N ALA A 92 18.26 11.31 -2.20
CA ALA A 92 18.38 9.96 -2.79
C ALA A 92 17.01 9.37 -3.16
N TRP A 93 15.99 9.61 -2.33
CA TRP A 93 14.60 9.24 -2.61
C TRP A 93 14.07 9.96 -3.85
N GLY A 94 14.30 11.28 -3.96
CA GLY A 94 13.93 12.09 -5.11
C GLY A 94 14.68 11.71 -6.39
N GLU A 95 15.93 11.26 -6.29
CA GLU A 95 16.70 10.70 -7.40
C GLU A 95 16.18 9.34 -7.89
N GLY A 96 15.23 8.73 -7.20
CA GLY A 96 14.67 7.44 -7.57
C GLY A 96 15.55 6.24 -7.23
N ARG A 97 16.45 6.36 -6.25
CA ARG A 97 17.25 5.22 -5.78
C ARG A 97 16.37 4.05 -5.41
N SER A 98 16.83 2.83 -5.66
CA SER A 98 16.10 1.61 -5.25
C SER A 98 15.94 1.53 -3.73
N LEU A 99 14.95 0.76 -3.25
CA LEU A 99 14.78 0.54 -1.81
C LEU A 99 16.02 -0.13 -1.19
N GLY A 100 16.66 -1.02 -1.94
CA GLY A 100 17.91 -1.66 -1.53
C GLY A 100 19.06 -0.66 -1.37
N ASP A 101 19.23 0.27 -2.33
CA ASP A 101 20.24 1.33 -2.24
C ASP A 101 19.94 2.29 -1.09
N LEU A 102 18.67 2.66 -0.89
CA LEU A 102 18.26 3.53 0.21
C LEU A 102 18.59 2.90 1.56
N HIS A 103 18.33 1.60 1.74
CA HIS A 103 18.66 0.90 2.96
C HIS A 103 20.17 0.79 3.18
N ALA A 104 20.95 0.55 2.11
CA ALA A 104 22.42 0.48 2.20
C ALA A 104 23.06 1.84 2.56
N LEU A 105 22.51 2.95 2.02
CA LEU A 105 22.99 4.31 2.27
C LEU A 105 22.48 4.88 3.61
N PHE A 106 21.29 4.50 4.01
CA PHE A 106 20.58 5.02 5.18
C PHE A 106 20.03 3.86 6.02
N PRO A 107 20.86 3.23 6.87
CA PRO A 107 20.45 2.06 7.66
C PRO A 107 19.27 2.30 8.62
N PHE A 108 18.93 3.57 8.89
CA PHE A 108 17.75 3.92 9.67
C PHE A 108 16.43 3.72 8.90
N LEU A 109 16.49 3.65 7.56
CA LEU A 109 15.34 3.35 6.72
C LEU A 109 15.15 1.84 6.58
N SER A 110 13.91 1.41 6.59
CA SER A 110 13.51 0.02 6.34
C SER A 110 12.39 -0.03 5.30
N SER A 111 12.24 -1.18 4.67
CA SER A 111 11.14 -1.49 3.77
C SER A 111 10.69 -2.93 4.02
N ASP A 112 9.39 -3.15 3.98
CA ASP A 112 8.83 -4.49 4.09
C ASP A 112 8.78 -5.20 2.73
N GLU A 113 8.39 -6.47 2.73
CA GLU A 113 8.24 -7.27 1.54
C GLU A 113 7.19 -6.72 0.57
N ARG A 114 6.13 -6.08 1.10
CA ARG A 114 5.10 -5.44 0.28
C ARG A 114 5.66 -4.24 -0.47
N ALA A 115 6.46 -3.41 0.20
CA ALA A 115 7.15 -2.30 -0.42
C ALA A 115 8.08 -2.77 -1.55
N GLN A 116 8.86 -3.82 -1.31
CA GLN A 116 9.74 -4.43 -2.30
C GLN A 116 8.97 -5.00 -3.50
N ALA A 117 7.83 -5.67 -3.25
CA ALA A 117 6.97 -6.15 -4.33
C ALA A 117 6.42 -4.99 -5.18
N HIS A 118 5.99 -3.88 -4.55
CA HIS A 118 5.53 -2.70 -5.28
C HIS A 118 6.65 -2.00 -6.10
N GLU A 119 7.88 -2.01 -5.63
CA GLU A 119 9.03 -1.54 -6.41
C GLU A 119 9.28 -2.43 -7.65
N ASN A 120 9.15 -3.74 -7.49
CA ASN A 120 9.36 -4.73 -8.56
C ASN A 120 8.20 -4.81 -9.56
N GLY A 121 7.12 -4.09 -9.32
CA GLY A 121 5.99 -3.97 -10.25
C GLY A 121 4.78 -4.85 -9.93
N PRO A 122 3.72 -4.72 -10.74
CA PRO A 122 2.43 -5.34 -10.44
C PRO A 122 2.48 -6.88 -10.39
N ASP A 123 3.27 -7.53 -11.22
CA ASP A 123 3.38 -8.99 -11.20
C ASP A 123 3.98 -9.50 -9.88
N ALA A 124 4.96 -8.80 -9.32
CA ALA A 124 5.53 -9.13 -8.01
C ALA A 124 4.51 -8.92 -6.88
N VAL A 125 3.68 -7.86 -6.98
CA VAL A 125 2.60 -7.63 -6.01
C VAL A 125 1.57 -8.74 -6.07
N VAL A 126 1.13 -9.13 -7.25
CA VAL A 126 0.17 -10.23 -7.46
C VAL A 126 0.72 -11.55 -6.91
N ALA A 127 1.99 -11.87 -7.21
CA ALA A 127 2.63 -13.07 -6.69
C ALA A 127 2.68 -13.09 -5.15
N LEU A 128 3.01 -11.96 -4.54
CA LEU A 128 3.01 -11.80 -3.08
C LEU A 128 1.61 -11.96 -2.48
N GLN A 129 0.60 -11.35 -3.10
CA GLN A 129 -0.79 -11.43 -2.63
C GLN A 129 -1.30 -12.87 -2.65
N TRP A 130 -1.08 -13.62 -3.74
CA TRP A 130 -1.48 -15.02 -3.84
C TRP A 130 -0.74 -15.91 -2.83
N ARG A 131 0.54 -15.66 -2.59
CA ARG A 131 1.29 -16.39 -1.57
C ARG A 131 0.68 -16.17 -0.18
N ARG A 132 0.43 -14.90 0.19
CA ARG A 132 -0.16 -14.55 1.50
C ARG A 132 -1.57 -15.14 1.70
N LEU A 133 -2.40 -15.13 0.65
CA LEU A 133 -3.72 -15.76 0.72
C LEU A 133 -3.65 -17.27 0.94
N ARG A 134 -2.66 -17.95 0.35
CA ARG A 134 -2.43 -19.39 0.59
C ARG A 134 -1.94 -19.65 2.00
N GLU A 135 -1.07 -18.80 2.54
CA GLU A 135 -0.62 -18.85 3.93
C GLU A 135 -1.83 -18.63 4.87
N GLU A 136 -2.64 -17.61 4.64
CA GLU A 136 -3.88 -17.34 5.39
C GLU A 136 -4.86 -18.54 5.35
N ALA A 137 -5.04 -19.14 4.18
CA ALA A 137 -5.90 -20.33 4.04
C ALA A 137 -5.34 -21.55 4.78
N ALA A 138 -4.02 -21.73 4.80
CA ALA A 138 -3.37 -22.82 5.53
C ALA A 138 -3.48 -22.64 7.05
N ASP A 139 -3.47 -21.40 7.53
CA ASP A 139 -3.64 -21.05 8.95
C ASP A 139 -5.10 -21.19 9.43
N ALA A 140 -6.05 -21.44 8.50
CA ALA A 140 -7.47 -21.62 8.78
C ALA A 140 -7.98 -23.04 8.46
N PRO A 141 -7.47 -24.12 9.08
CA PRO A 141 -7.84 -25.48 8.76
C PRO A 141 -9.32 -25.80 9.05
N GLY A 142 -9.98 -25.01 9.90
CA GLY A 142 -11.41 -25.12 10.17
C GLY A 142 -12.32 -24.48 9.10
N PHE A 143 -11.72 -23.94 8.01
CA PHE A 143 -12.46 -23.34 6.90
C PHE A 143 -11.87 -23.77 5.55
N PRO A 144 -11.94 -25.06 5.20
CA PRO A 144 -11.33 -25.59 3.99
C PRO A 144 -11.91 -25.01 2.70
N GLU A 145 -13.15 -24.55 2.69
CA GLU A 145 -13.80 -23.96 1.53
C GLU A 145 -13.10 -22.67 1.06
N PHE A 146 -12.52 -21.90 1.98
CA PHE A 146 -11.71 -20.75 1.63
C PHE A 146 -10.42 -21.19 0.91
N GLY A 147 -9.73 -22.20 1.43
CA GLY A 147 -8.54 -22.76 0.79
C GLY A 147 -8.81 -23.29 -0.62
N LEU A 148 -9.91 -24.03 -0.79
CA LEU A 148 -10.35 -24.52 -2.11
C LEU A 148 -10.62 -23.36 -3.08
N LEU A 149 -11.23 -22.28 -2.59
CA LEU A 149 -11.51 -21.10 -3.40
C LEU A 149 -10.21 -20.38 -3.82
N VAL A 150 -9.28 -20.20 -2.90
CA VAL A 150 -7.97 -19.56 -3.18
C VAL A 150 -7.19 -20.36 -4.21
N GLU A 151 -7.11 -21.69 -4.08
CA GLU A 151 -6.40 -22.52 -5.05
C GLU A 151 -7.09 -22.55 -6.43
N ALA A 152 -8.41 -22.64 -6.47
CA ALA A 152 -9.16 -22.61 -7.73
C ALA A 152 -8.98 -21.24 -8.45
N ALA A 153 -9.11 -20.14 -7.73
CA ALA A 153 -8.96 -18.79 -8.30
C ALA A 153 -7.52 -18.53 -8.76
N ARG A 154 -6.52 -18.99 -8.02
CA ARG A 154 -5.11 -18.85 -8.41
C ARG A 154 -4.76 -19.66 -9.67
N ALA A 155 -5.35 -20.84 -9.83
CA ALA A 155 -5.11 -21.72 -10.97
C ALA A 155 -5.78 -21.21 -12.25
N ASP A 156 -6.79 -20.34 -12.14
CA ASP A 156 -7.46 -19.77 -13.29
C ASP A 156 -6.54 -18.79 -14.05
N PRO A 157 -6.44 -18.89 -15.39
CA PRO A 157 -5.52 -18.08 -16.20
C PRO A 157 -5.84 -16.59 -16.22
N VAL A 158 -7.06 -16.18 -15.87
CA VAL A 158 -7.50 -14.79 -15.79
C VAL A 158 -7.32 -14.29 -14.36
N LEU A 159 -7.98 -14.92 -13.37
CA LEU A 159 -7.94 -14.49 -11.97
C LEU A 159 -6.51 -14.57 -11.39
N GLY A 160 -5.74 -15.59 -11.74
CA GLY A 160 -4.37 -15.78 -11.26
C GLY A 160 -3.40 -14.64 -11.60
N ARG A 161 -3.78 -13.76 -12.53
CA ARG A 161 -3.00 -12.58 -12.97
C ARG A 161 -3.56 -11.26 -12.47
N LEU A 162 -4.66 -11.27 -11.73
CA LEU A 162 -5.29 -10.10 -11.14
C LEU A 162 -4.82 -9.88 -9.71
N SER A 163 -4.95 -8.66 -9.24
CA SER A 163 -4.71 -8.28 -7.86
C SER A 163 -5.80 -8.85 -6.97
N VAL A 164 -5.41 -9.45 -5.86
CA VAL A 164 -6.33 -10.13 -4.94
C VAL A 164 -6.06 -9.75 -3.49
N PHE A 165 -7.09 -9.80 -2.69
CA PHE A 165 -6.99 -9.62 -1.25
C PHE A 165 -8.15 -10.32 -0.55
N SER A 166 -8.04 -10.59 0.75
CA SER A 166 -9.13 -11.08 1.58
C SER A 166 -9.67 -9.98 2.49
N SER A 167 -10.96 -10.03 2.75
CA SER A 167 -11.63 -9.27 3.79
C SER A 167 -12.73 -10.13 4.40
N HIS A 168 -12.58 -10.49 5.68
CA HIS A 168 -13.51 -11.41 6.36
C HIS A 168 -13.77 -12.70 5.56
N TRP A 169 -12.72 -13.30 5.01
CA TRP A 169 -12.73 -14.50 4.17
C TRP A 169 -13.39 -14.32 2.78
N VAL A 170 -13.77 -13.12 2.41
CA VAL A 170 -14.21 -12.81 1.06
C VAL A 170 -13.01 -12.48 0.20
N LEU A 171 -12.86 -13.16 -0.92
CA LEU A 171 -11.80 -12.90 -1.89
C LEU A 171 -12.23 -11.77 -2.83
N GLY A 172 -11.61 -10.60 -2.71
CA GLY A 172 -11.78 -9.49 -3.62
C GLY A 172 -10.78 -9.55 -4.77
N VAL A 173 -11.22 -9.27 -5.99
CA VAL A 173 -10.41 -9.27 -7.21
C VAL A 173 -10.43 -7.88 -7.83
N SER A 174 -9.27 -7.39 -8.26
CA SER A 174 -9.10 -6.07 -8.87
C SER A 174 -8.13 -6.10 -10.05
N ALA A 175 -8.39 -5.25 -11.04
CA ALA A 175 -7.50 -5.04 -12.18
C ALA A 175 -6.27 -4.18 -11.87
N ALA A 176 -6.16 -3.63 -10.66
CA ALA A 176 -5.04 -2.79 -10.26
C ALA A 176 -4.53 -3.14 -8.85
N THR A 177 -3.23 -2.95 -8.63
CA THR A 177 -2.56 -3.27 -7.35
C THR A 177 -2.64 -2.15 -6.30
N SER A 178 -3.33 -1.06 -6.60
CA SER A 178 -3.54 0.04 -5.65
C SER A 178 -4.46 -0.38 -4.51
N PRO A 179 -4.20 0.04 -3.26
CA PRO A 179 -5.09 -0.23 -2.13
C PRO A 179 -6.51 0.34 -2.27
N ARG A 180 -6.68 1.31 -3.17
CA ARG A 180 -7.96 1.95 -3.49
C ARG A 180 -8.51 1.56 -4.85
N ALA A 181 -7.96 0.49 -5.44
CA ALA A 181 -8.49 -0.02 -6.70
C ALA A 181 -9.92 -0.52 -6.52
N ALA A 182 -10.73 -0.32 -7.55
CA ALA A 182 -12.07 -0.88 -7.58
C ALA A 182 -12.02 -2.41 -7.51
N VAL A 183 -12.98 -2.99 -6.82
CA VAL A 183 -13.19 -4.45 -6.83
C VAL A 183 -14.04 -4.77 -8.05
N GLU A 184 -13.50 -5.60 -8.92
CA GLU A 184 -14.21 -6.05 -10.14
C GLU A 184 -15.24 -7.12 -9.79
N VAL A 185 -14.88 -8.02 -8.85
CA VAL A 185 -15.73 -9.11 -8.39
C VAL A 185 -15.27 -9.58 -7.02
N ALA A 186 -16.21 -10.05 -6.20
CA ALA A 186 -15.95 -10.64 -4.91
C ALA A 186 -16.49 -12.07 -4.83
N LEU A 187 -15.67 -13.01 -4.36
CA LEU A 187 -16.02 -14.40 -4.18
C LEU A 187 -16.13 -14.73 -2.69
N VAL A 188 -17.27 -15.22 -2.28
CA VAL A 188 -17.58 -15.64 -0.92
C VAL A 188 -17.49 -17.15 -0.86
N PRO A 189 -16.62 -17.75 -0.01
CA PRO A 189 -16.55 -19.19 0.12
C PRO A 189 -17.86 -19.76 0.66
N GLY A 190 -18.18 -20.96 0.23
CA GLY A 190 -19.24 -21.76 0.84
C GLY A 190 -18.93 -22.05 2.30
N ARG A 191 -19.94 -22.34 3.12
CA ARG A 191 -19.74 -22.74 4.51
C ARG A 191 -20.95 -23.49 5.04
N ASP A 192 -20.71 -24.56 5.79
CA ASP A 192 -21.76 -25.32 6.46
C ASP A 192 -22.89 -25.79 5.50
N GLY A 193 -22.50 -26.28 4.31
CA GLY A 193 -23.42 -26.71 3.26
C GLY A 193 -24.08 -25.60 2.44
N ARG A 194 -23.72 -24.32 2.69
CA ARG A 194 -24.14 -23.20 1.86
C ARG A 194 -23.25 -23.10 0.62
N PRO A 195 -23.81 -22.65 -0.53
CA PRO A 195 -23.07 -22.49 -1.75
C PRO A 195 -22.02 -21.39 -1.67
N TYR A 196 -21.03 -21.42 -2.56
CA TYR A 196 -20.20 -20.28 -2.90
C TYR A 196 -21.06 -19.20 -3.53
N ARG A 197 -20.74 -17.92 -3.27
CA ARG A 197 -21.44 -16.78 -3.87
C ARG A 197 -20.47 -15.86 -4.58
N VAL A 198 -20.89 -15.32 -5.69
CA VAL A 198 -20.14 -14.33 -6.46
C VAL A 198 -20.94 -13.04 -6.47
N ARG A 199 -20.30 -11.92 -6.16
CA ARG A 199 -20.92 -10.60 -6.01
C ARG A 199 -20.14 -9.56 -6.83
N GLU A 200 -20.83 -8.46 -7.21
CA GLU A 200 -20.20 -7.32 -7.88
C GLU A 200 -19.29 -6.52 -6.94
N TYR A 201 -19.59 -6.47 -5.63
CA TYR A 201 -18.87 -5.67 -4.66
C TYR A 201 -18.47 -6.50 -3.45
N LEU A 202 -17.39 -6.07 -2.79
CA LEU A 202 -16.90 -6.69 -1.56
C LEU A 202 -17.91 -6.54 -0.40
N HIS A 203 -18.58 -5.40 -0.33
CA HIS A 203 -19.55 -5.04 0.71
C HIS A 203 -20.92 -4.78 0.09
N PRO A 204 -22.00 -4.92 0.87
CA PRO A 204 -23.33 -4.49 0.44
C PRO A 204 -23.34 -3.02 0.02
N ASP A 205 -24.26 -2.67 -0.87
CA ASP A 205 -24.48 -1.28 -1.27
C ASP A 205 -24.75 -0.41 -0.01
N PRO A 206 -24.00 0.68 0.20
CA PRO A 206 -24.10 1.48 1.40
C PRO A 206 -25.46 2.21 1.56
N GLU A 207 -26.20 2.42 0.47
CA GLU A 207 -27.50 3.11 0.50
C GLU A 207 -28.67 2.13 0.72
N THR A 208 -28.62 0.96 0.08
CA THR A 208 -29.72 -0.01 0.13
C THR A 208 -29.45 -1.18 1.07
N GLY A 209 -28.21 -1.43 1.46
CA GLY A 209 -27.77 -2.63 2.19
C GLY A 209 -27.86 -3.92 1.38
N GLU A 210 -28.18 -3.85 0.09
CA GLU A 210 -28.34 -5.01 -0.78
C GLU A 210 -27.00 -5.54 -1.26
N GLU A 211 -26.85 -6.87 -1.23
CA GLU A 211 -25.75 -7.55 -1.90
C GLU A 211 -26.12 -7.71 -3.37
N ARG A 212 -25.32 -7.14 -4.28
CA ARG A 212 -25.45 -7.42 -5.72
C ARG A 212 -24.86 -8.78 -6.03
N LEU A 213 -25.71 -9.79 -5.89
CA LEU A 213 -25.36 -11.18 -6.18
C LEU A 213 -25.32 -11.40 -7.70
N ILE A 214 -24.19 -11.87 -8.21
CA ILE A 214 -24.03 -12.34 -9.59
C ILE A 214 -24.60 -13.76 -9.71
N GLY A 215 -24.31 -14.62 -8.70
CA GLY A 215 -24.85 -15.97 -8.64
C GLY A 215 -24.25 -16.82 -7.54
N GLU A 216 -24.71 -18.05 -7.44
CA GLU A 216 -24.29 -19.08 -6.50
C GLU A 216 -23.70 -20.28 -7.25
N ALA A 217 -22.80 -21.00 -6.61
CA ALA A 217 -22.10 -22.16 -7.17
C ALA A 217 -21.93 -23.25 -6.12
N GLY A 218 -22.00 -24.50 -6.54
CA GLY A 218 -21.81 -25.67 -5.66
C GLY A 218 -20.35 -25.94 -5.31
N THR A 219 -19.42 -25.48 -6.15
CA THR A 219 -17.98 -25.72 -6.01
C THR A 219 -17.18 -24.44 -6.20
N ALA A 220 -15.95 -24.43 -5.66
CA ALA A 220 -15.01 -23.33 -5.86
C ALA A 220 -14.69 -23.08 -7.35
N GLY A 221 -14.53 -24.14 -8.14
CA GLY A 221 -14.28 -24.02 -9.58
C GLY A 221 -15.44 -23.39 -10.36
N GLU A 222 -16.67 -23.74 -10.03
CA GLU A 222 -17.88 -23.12 -10.63
C GLU A 222 -17.99 -21.65 -10.22
N ALA A 223 -17.68 -21.29 -8.98
CA ALA A 223 -17.65 -19.90 -8.51
C ALA A 223 -16.61 -19.07 -9.27
N VAL A 224 -15.42 -19.64 -9.47
CA VAL A 224 -14.35 -19.01 -10.29
C VAL A 224 -14.83 -18.80 -11.74
N ALA A 225 -15.41 -19.83 -12.36
CA ALA A 225 -15.93 -19.71 -13.72
C ALA A 225 -17.01 -18.62 -13.84
N LEU A 226 -17.91 -18.53 -12.86
CA LEU A 226 -18.94 -17.51 -12.79
C LEU A 226 -18.33 -16.10 -12.64
N ALA A 227 -17.32 -15.94 -11.77
CA ALA A 227 -16.61 -14.69 -11.60
C ALA A 227 -15.92 -14.24 -12.90
N VAL A 228 -15.20 -15.14 -13.56
CA VAL A 228 -14.52 -14.87 -14.85
C VAL A 228 -15.49 -14.45 -15.93
N ALA A 229 -16.65 -15.12 -16.02
CA ALA A 229 -17.69 -14.78 -17.00
C ALA A 229 -18.28 -13.36 -16.77
N HIS A 230 -18.22 -12.85 -15.57
CA HIS A 230 -18.71 -11.51 -15.21
C HIS A 230 -17.68 -10.41 -15.44
N LEU A 231 -16.39 -10.73 -15.43
CA LEU A 231 -15.32 -9.74 -15.64
C LEU A 231 -15.42 -9.09 -17.03
N PRO A 232 -14.97 -7.84 -17.17
CA PRO A 232 -14.90 -7.17 -18.46
C PRO A 232 -14.15 -8.00 -19.51
N ALA A 233 -14.69 -8.08 -20.72
CA ALA A 233 -14.06 -8.80 -21.82
C ALA A 233 -12.66 -8.23 -22.10
N GLY A 234 -11.65 -9.12 -22.13
CA GLY A 234 -10.27 -8.73 -22.39
C GLY A 234 -9.55 -8.10 -21.19
N ILE A 235 -10.08 -8.26 -19.95
CA ILE A 235 -9.36 -7.84 -18.76
C ILE A 235 -7.94 -8.43 -18.76
N GLY A 236 -6.93 -7.57 -18.67
CA GLY A 236 -5.52 -7.95 -18.71
C GLY A 236 -4.98 -8.32 -17.32
N PRO A 237 -3.67 -8.57 -17.23
CA PRO A 237 -3.01 -8.66 -15.93
C PRO A 237 -3.21 -7.38 -15.13
N ALA A 238 -3.15 -7.50 -13.81
CA ALA A 238 -3.21 -6.33 -12.94
C ALA A 238 -2.13 -5.31 -13.30
N VAL A 239 -2.52 -4.04 -13.30
CA VAL A 239 -1.60 -2.93 -13.55
C VAL A 239 -1.27 -2.21 -12.24
N ALA A 240 -0.14 -1.49 -12.24
CA ALA A 240 0.12 -0.56 -11.15
C ALA A 240 -0.98 0.49 -11.14
N GLY A 241 -1.77 0.53 -10.07
CA GLY A 241 -2.89 1.46 -9.94
C GLY A 241 -2.46 2.91 -10.11
N PRO A 242 -3.37 3.82 -10.51
CA PRO A 242 -3.11 5.24 -10.43
C PRO A 242 -2.75 5.58 -8.97
N GLY A 243 -1.82 6.49 -8.81
CA GLY A 243 -1.66 7.16 -7.52
C GLY A 243 -3.01 7.72 -7.08
N GLU A 244 -3.13 8.10 -5.79
CA GLU A 244 -4.36 8.74 -5.29
C GLU A 244 -5.00 9.65 -6.33
N PRO A 245 -6.32 9.60 -6.53
CA PRO A 245 -6.98 10.62 -7.34
C PRO A 245 -6.58 11.99 -6.77
N PRO A 246 -6.39 13.02 -7.62
CA PRO A 246 -6.15 14.36 -7.15
C PRO A 246 -7.21 14.70 -6.11
N GLY A 247 -6.78 15.12 -4.93
CA GLY A 247 -7.65 15.34 -3.78
C GLY A 247 -8.83 16.22 -4.16
N ARG A 248 -10.01 15.80 -3.69
CA ARG A 248 -11.21 16.66 -3.71
C ARG A 248 -11.03 17.78 -2.70
#